data_5181463cef7a27e2dc24a3cbd38194f0
#
_entry.id   5181463cef7a27e2dc24a3cbd38194f0
#
_cell.length_a   1.000
_cell.length_b   1.000
_cell.length_c   1.000
_cell.angle_alpha   90.00
_cell.angle_beta   90.00
_cell.angle_gamma   90.00
#
_symmetry.space_group_name_H-M   'P 1'
#
loop_
_entity.id
_entity.type
_entity.pdbx_description
1 polymer ?
#
loop_
_entity_poly.entity_id
_entity_poly.type
_entity_poly.pdbx_seq_one_letter_code
_entity_poly.pdbx_strand_id
1 'polypeptide(L)'
;MQQTGIQFPGPPAQPLKADPKLNLNSNVLAWIQTYNTLPTDKNPSSALAFADKLKFLRAWSDYYGYPVHIGEFGCYLKADPVSRARYYSTFRHAAEQQGLGWAIWDWSANFRYWDKKTGQPMPGMHEALFGKLN
;
A
#
# COMPACT_ATOMS: atom_id res chain seq x y z
N MET A 1 2.41 15.13 13.64
CA MET A 1 1.29 14.74 12.75
C MET A 1 0.74 13.44 13.30
N GLN A 2 -0.57 13.36 13.60
CA GLN A 2 -1.17 12.17 14.21
C GLN A 2 -1.22 11.04 13.17
N GLN A 3 -0.68 9.87 13.50
CA GLN A 3 -0.73 8.68 12.65
C GLN A 3 -2.14 8.10 12.62
N THR A 4 -2.50 7.44 11.52
CA THR A 4 -3.86 6.89 11.33
C THR A 4 -4.14 5.64 12.16
N GLY A 5 -3.10 5.00 12.72
CA GLY A 5 -3.22 3.71 13.41
C GLY A 5 -3.41 2.50 12.49
N ILE A 6 -3.56 2.72 11.18
CA ILE A 6 -3.67 1.63 10.21
C ILE A 6 -2.29 1.03 9.96
N GLN A 7 -2.16 -0.29 10.12
CA GLN A 7 -0.95 -1.06 9.87
C GLN A 7 -1.10 -1.88 8.58
N PHE A 8 0.03 -2.10 7.90
CA PHE A 8 0.11 -2.98 6.75
C PHE A 8 1.26 -3.98 6.94
N PRO A 9 1.01 -5.30 6.72
CA PRO A 9 -0.31 -5.88 6.57
C PRO A 9 -1.11 -5.89 7.89
N GLY A 10 -2.47 -5.99 7.78
CA GLY A 10 -3.33 -6.29 8.92
C GLY A 10 -3.27 -7.77 9.35
N PRO A 11 -3.93 -8.16 10.45
CA PRO A 11 -4.65 -7.26 11.37
C PRO A 11 -3.69 -6.39 12.20
N PRO A 12 -4.17 -5.28 12.76
CA PRO A 12 -3.35 -4.42 13.62
C PRO A 12 -3.09 -5.07 14.98
N ALA A 13 -1.97 -4.72 15.64
CA ALA A 13 -1.68 -5.17 16.99
C ALA A 13 -2.71 -4.67 18.03
N GLN A 14 -3.29 -3.50 17.78
CA GLN A 14 -4.40 -2.96 18.56
C GLN A 14 -5.56 -2.64 17.62
N PRO A 15 -6.79 -3.07 17.94
CA PRO A 15 -7.95 -2.82 17.09
C PRO A 15 -8.14 -1.33 16.76
N LEU A 16 -8.29 -1.01 15.49
CA LEU A 16 -8.65 0.33 15.04
C LEU A 16 -10.06 0.65 15.50
N LYS A 17 -10.23 1.76 16.22
CA LYS A 17 -11.53 2.24 16.68
C LYS A 17 -12.04 3.33 15.73
N ALA A 18 -13.28 3.22 15.32
CA ALA A 18 -13.97 4.31 14.63
C ALA A 18 -14.08 5.54 15.56
N ASP A 19 -13.71 6.71 15.07
CA ASP A 19 -13.93 7.96 15.80
C ASP A 19 -15.45 8.27 15.77
N PRO A 20 -16.12 8.33 16.91
CA PRO A 20 -17.56 8.60 16.97
C PRO A 20 -17.95 10.00 16.46
N LYS A 21 -16.97 10.91 16.36
CA LYS A 21 -17.18 12.23 15.77
C LYS A 21 -17.23 12.24 14.25
N LEU A 22 -16.77 11.13 13.62
CA LEU A 22 -16.82 10.98 12.18
C LEU A 22 -18.10 10.24 11.80
N ASN A 23 -18.88 10.84 10.90
CA ASN A 23 -20.06 10.16 10.34
C ASN A 23 -19.62 9.13 9.28
N LEU A 24 -19.09 8.00 9.75
CA LEU A 24 -18.61 6.93 8.88
C LEU A 24 -19.77 6.14 8.30
N ASN A 25 -19.73 5.88 7.00
CA ASN A 25 -20.72 5.03 6.36
C ASN A 25 -20.51 3.54 6.70
N SER A 26 -21.54 2.71 6.43
CA SER A 26 -21.55 1.28 6.74
C SER A 26 -20.38 0.51 6.11
N ASN A 27 -19.94 0.87 4.89
CA ASN A 27 -18.83 0.20 4.22
C ASN A 27 -17.51 0.43 4.95
N VAL A 28 -17.28 1.64 5.45
CA VAL A 28 -16.08 1.95 6.25
C VAL A 28 -16.11 1.20 7.58
N LEU A 29 -17.27 1.13 8.24
CA LEU A 29 -17.42 0.38 9.49
C LEU A 29 -17.19 -1.13 9.28
N ALA A 30 -17.74 -1.70 8.22
CA ALA A 30 -17.51 -3.09 7.82
C ALA A 30 -16.04 -3.36 7.49
N TRP A 31 -15.38 -2.43 6.80
CA TRP A 31 -13.94 -2.52 6.53
C TRP A 31 -13.12 -2.51 7.82
N ILE A 32 -13.41 -1.61 8.77
CA ILE A 32 -12.73 -1.57 10.08
C ILE A 32 -12.91 -2.90 10.83
N GLN A 33 -14.11 -3.48 10.80
CA GLN A 33 -14.38 -4.76 11.45
C GLN A 33 -13.53 -5.88 10.82
N THR A 34 -13.54 -6.02 9.50
CA THR A 34 -12.75 -7.05 8.80
C THR A 34 -11.25 -6.84 8.94
N TYR A 35 -10.79 -5.59 8.90
CA TYR A 35 -9.40 -5.22 9.15
C TYR A 35 -8.92 -5.65 10.54
N ASN A 36 -9.76 -5.45 11.57
CA ASN A 36 -9.40 -5.79 12.95
C ASN A 36 -9.39 -7.30 13.24
N THR A 37 -10.15 -8.09 12.48
CA THR A 37 -10.46 -9.48 12.86
C THR A 37 -9.89 -10.54 11.91
N LEU A 38 -9.76 -10.23 10.63
CA LEU A 38 -9.31 -11.22 9.66
C LEU A 38 -7.78 -11.41 9.70
N PRO A 39 -7.30 -12.66 9.59
CA PRO A 39 -5.87 -12.93 9.49
C PRO A 39 -5.28 -12.32 8.21
N THR A 40 -3.96 -12.13 8.17
CA THR A 40 -3.27 -11.39 7.09
C THR A 40 -3.60 -11.91 5.69
N ASP A 41 -3.69 -13.22 5.52
CA ASP A 41 -4.02 -13.88 4.23
C ASP A 41 -5.46 -13.64 3.76
N LYS A 42 -6.33 -13.05 4.59
CA LYS A 42 -7.71 -12.68 4.28
C LYS A 42 -8.01 -11.21 4.60
N ASN A 43 -7.01 -10.46 5.06
CA ASN A 43 -7.19 -9.11 5.54
C ASN A 43 -7.30 -8.10 4.39
N PRO A 44 -8.23 -7.15 4.43
CA PRO A 44 -8.35 -6.11 3.41
C PRO A 44 -7.14 -5.16 3.37
N SER A 45 -6.34 -5.08 4.45
CA SER A 45 -5.05 -4.37 4.48
C SER A 45 -3.90 -5.37 4.26
N SER A 46 -3.87 -5.99 3.09
CA SER A 46 -2.81 -6.94 2.69
C SER A 46 -2.63 -6.93 1.17
N ALA A 47 -1.76 -7.81 0.65
CA ALA A 47 -1.56 -7.99 -0.78
C ALA A 47 -2.86 -8.35 -1.54
N LEU A 48 -3.86 -8.95 -0.87
CA LEU A 48 -5.16 -9.27 -1.47
C LEU A 48 -5.87 -8.04 -2.06
N ALA A 49 -5.63 -6.85 -1.51
CA ALA A 49 -6.25 -5.62 -2.01
C ALA A 49 -5.91 -5.33 -3.50
N PHE A 50 -4.80 -5.87 -4.00
CA PHE A 50 -4.30 -5.58 -5.35
C PHE A 50 -3.82 -6.82 -6.14
N ALA A 51 -3.54 -7.95 -5.50
CA ALA A 51 -2.91 -9.11 -6.15
C ALA A 51 -3.69 -9.62 -7.38
N ASP A 52 -5.00 -9.80 -7.25
CA ASP A 52 -5.83 -10.29 -8.36
C ASP A 52 -6.00 -9.26 -9.48
N LYS A 53 -5.99 -7.96 -9.14
CA LYS A 53 -6.01 -6.88 -10.12
C LYS A 53 -4.72 -6.88 -10.96
N LEU A 54 -3.56 -7.10 -10.34
CA LEU A 54 -2.29 -7.18 -11.05
C LEU A 54 -2.24 -8.41 -11.97
N LYS A 55 -2.73 -9.57 -11.54
CA LYS A 55 -2.90 -10.76 -12.41
C LYS A 55 -3.82 -10.48 -13.59
N PHE A 56 -4.93 -9.80 -13.35
CA PHE A 56 -5.85 -9.40 -14.42
C PHE A 56 -5.16 -8.47 -15.43
N LEU A 57 -4.40 -7.49 -14.98
CA LEU A 57 -3.62 -6.60 -15.84
C LEU A 57 -2.59 -7.38 -16.69
N ARG A 58 -1.94 -8.39 -16.10
CA ARG A 58 -1.03 -9.28 -16.85
C ARG A 58 -1.78 -10.05 -17.93
N ALA A 59 -2.89 -10.69 -17.58
CA ALA A 59 -3.72 -11.44 -18.55
C ALA A 59 -4.23 -10.54 -19.69
N TRP A 60 -4.63 -9.31 -19.37
CA TRP A 60 -5.02 -8.32 -20.37
C TRP A 60 -3.85 -7.97 -21.31
N SER A 61 -2.66 -7.73 -20.74
CA SER A 61 -1.44 -7.43 -21.50
C SER A 61 -1.08 -8.58 -22.45
N ASP A 62 -1.18 -9.82 -21.99
CA ASP A 62 -0.90 -11.01 -22.80
C ASP A 62 -1.91 -11.17 -23.95
N TYR A 63 -3.21 -10.93 -23.66
CA TYR A 63 -4.28 -11.07 -24.65
C TYR A 63 -4.17 -10.04 -25.78
N TYR A 64 -3.89 -8.77 -25.44
CA TYR A 64 -3.82 -7.69 -26.42
C TYR A 64 -2.42 -7.43 -26.99
N GLY A 65 -1.39 -8.02 -26.42
CA GLY A 65 0.00 -7.82 -26.87
C GLY A 65 0.59 -6.44 -26.51
N TYR A 66 -0.02 -5.70 -25.57
CA TYR A 66 0.45 -4.38 -25.16
C TYR A 66 1.06 -4.41 -23.76
N PRO A 67 2.21 -3.72 -23.55
CA PRO A 67 2.76 -3.57 -22.20
C PRO A 67 1.82 -2.75 -21.33
N VAL A 68 1.77 -3.10 -20.04
CA VAL A 68 1.01 -2.35 -19.02
C VAL A 68 1.96 -1.68 -18.07
N HIS A 69 1.71 -0.42 -17.78
CA HIS A 69 2.42 0.38 -16.80
C HIS A 69 1.46 0.94 -15.76
N ILE A 70 1.76 0.74 -14.48
CA ILE A 70 1.02 1.31 -13.36
C ILE A 70 1.54 2.73 -13.17
N GLY A 71 0.77 3.72 -13.62
CA GLY A 71 1.19 5.13 -13.65
C GLY A 71 1.42 5.73 -12.26
N GLU A 72 0.70 5.23 -11.26
CA GLU A 72 0.83 5.69 -9.88
C GLU A 72 0.39 4.62 -8.88
N PHE A 73 1.18 4.47 -7.82
CA PHE A 73 0.72 3.89 -6.57
C PHE A 73 1.39 4.61 -5.39
N GLY A 74 0.72 4.63 -4.24
CA GLY A 74 1.25 5.39 -3.12
C GLY A 74 0.50 5.15 -1.82
N CYS A 75 1.13 5.58 -0.73
CA CYS A 75 0.57 5.55 0.61
C CYS A 75 0.82 6.89 1.31
N TYR A 76 -0.26 7.48 1.84
CA TYR A 76 -0.24 8.78 2.48
C TYR A 76 0.69 8.80 3.69
N LEU A 77 1.45 9.89 3.87
CA LEU A 77 2.50 9.96 4.89
C LEU A 77 2.02 10.04 6.35
N LYS A 78 0.70 10.09 6.59
CA LYS A 78 0.14 9.88 7.94
C LYS A 78 0.08 8.40 8.35
N ALA A 79 0.27 7.48 7.43
CA ALA A 79 0.41 6.07 7.76
C ALA A 79 1.70 5.83 8.56
N ASP A 80 1.70 4.79 9.37
CA ASP A 80 2.88 4.33 10.08
C ASP A 80 4.05 4.09 9.09
N PRO A 81 5.27 4.63 9.35
CA PRO A 81 6.38 4.53 8.42
C PRO A 81 6.76 3.09 8.05
N VAL A 82 6.70 2.15 9.01
CA VAL A 82 7.02 0.74 8.78
C VAL A 82 5.97 0.11 7.86
N SER A 83 4.70 0.36 8.13
CA SER A 83 3.57 -0.10 7.30
C SER A 83 3.63 0.50 5.90
N ARG A 84 4.01 1.78 5.80
CA ARG A 84 4.24 2.44 4.51
C ARG A 84 5.29 1.70 3.69
N ALA A 85 6.47 1.49 4.25
CA ALA A 85 7.56 0.80 3.57
C ALA A 85 7.15 -0.63 3.15
N ARG A 86 6.48 -1.37 4.02
CA ARG A 86 5.94 -2.71 3.71
C ARG A 86 4.94 -2.69 2.56
N TYR A 87 4.01 -1.73 2.55
CA TYR A 87 3.05 -1.58 1.45
C TYR A 87 3.75 -1.33 0.12
N TYR A 88 4.68 -0.37 0.06
CA TYR A 88 5.43 -0.08 -1.17
C TYR A 88 6.23 -1.29 -1.66
N SER A 89 6.94 -1.97 -0.76
CA SER A 89 7.69 -3.19 -1.09
C SER A 89 6.78 -4.30 -1.61
N THR A 90 5.69 -4.58 -0.92
CA THR A 90 4.74 -5.64 -1.30
C THR A 90 4.08 -5.35 -2.65
N PHE A 91 3.64 -4.11 -2.88
CA PHE A 91 3.02 -3.73 -4.14
C PHE A 91 4.01 -3.81 -5.30
N ARG A 92 5.21 -3.24 -5.13
CA ARG A 92 6.29 -3.30 -6.14
C ARG A 92 6.59 -4.73 -6.54
N HIS A 93 6.87 -5.59 -5.55
CA HIS A 93 7.18 -6.99 -5.82
C HIS A 93 6.04 -7.70 -6.55
N ALA A 94 4.79 -7.48 -6.14
CA ALA A 94 3.64 -8.08 -6.81
C ALA A 94 3.48 -7.60 -8.27
N ALA A 95 3.76 -6.32 -8.54
CA ALA A 95 3.74 -5.77 -9.91
C ALA A 95 4.88 -6.35 -10.76
N GLU A 96 6.11 -6.39 -10.22
CA GLU A 96 7.29 -6.94 -10.89
C GLU A 96 7.14 -8.44 -11.19
N GLN A 97 6.56 -9.23 -10.28
CA GLN A 97 6.25 -10.64 -10.51
C GLN A 97 5.29 -10.87 -11.68
N GLN A 98 4.44 -9.88 -11.99
CA GLN A 98 3.56 -9.90 -13.14
C GLN A 98 4.20 -9.25 -14.39
N GLY A 99 5.47 -8.82 -14.34
CA GLY A 99 6.12 -8.13 -15.43
C GLY A 99 5.52 -6.76 -15.77
N LEU A 100 4.89 -6.10 -14.80
CA LEU A 100 4.26 -4.79 -14.96
C LEU A 100 5.24 -3.68 -14.56
N GLY A 101 5.34 -2.64 -15.39
CA GLY A 101 6.04 -1.41 -15.03
C GLY A 101 5.27 -0.62 -13.98
N TRP A 102 5.96 0.20 -13.20
CA TRP A 102 5.31 0.98 -12.15
C TRP A 102 5.99 2.34 -11.91
N ALA A 103 5.22 3.29 -11.39
CA ALA A 103 5.73 4.54 -10.84
C ALA A 103 5.06 4.85 -9.49
N ILE A 104 5.79 5.51 -8.61
CA ILE A 104 5.25 5.93 -7.31
C ILE A 104 4.58 7.30 -7.40
N TRP A 105 3.56 7.50 -6.59
CA TRP A 105 3.03 8.78 -6.22
C TRP A 105 3.33 9.04 -4.74
N ASP A 106 4.18 10.02 -4.35
CA ASP A 106 4.87 11.02 -5.17
C ASP A 106 6.34 11.19 -4.75
N TRP A 107 7.06 12.11 -5.40
CA TRP A 107 8.45 12.41 -5.05
C TRP A 107 8.57 13.16 -3.72
N SER A 108 7.82 14.25 -3.49
CA SER A 108 8.09 15.15 -2.37
C SER A 108 6.87 15.86 -1.76
N ALA A 109 5.64 15.44 -2.11
CA ALA A 109 4.38 15.95 -1.53
C ALA A 109 3.83 15.04 -0.42
N ASN A 110 2.52 14.78 -0.40
CA ASN A 110 1.86 14.10 0.70
C ASN A 110 2.05 12.57 0.73
N PHE A 111 2.54 11.98 -0.37
CA PHE A 111 2.86 10.54 -0.48
C PHE A 111 4.37 10.31 -0.64
N ARG A 112 5.14 11.32 -0.39
CA ARG A 112 6.53 11.50 -0.77
C ARG A 112 7.46 10.32 -0.47
N TYR A 113 8.34 10.09 -1.42
CA TYR A 113 9.55 9.29 -1.26
C TYR A 113 10.65 10.10 -0.55
N TRP A 114 10.81 11.37 -0.95
CA TRP A 114 11.94 12.23 -0.53
C TRP A 114 11.52 13.26 0.51
N ASP A 115 12.29 13.35 1.58
CA ASP A 115 12.13 14.42 2.57
C ASP A 115 13.07 15.59 2.27
N LYS A 116 12.49 16.69 1.79
CA LYS A 116 13.22 17.92 1.48
C LYS A 116 13.92 18.54 2.69
N LYS A 117 13.46 18.25 3.91
CA LYS A 117 14.05 18.84 5.12
C LYS A 117 15.36 18.15 5.50
N THR A 118 15.42 16.85 5.35
CA THR A 118 16.59 16.04 5.71
C THR A 118 17.49 15.76 4.51
N GLY A 119 17.00 15.95 3.28
CA GLY A 119 17.73 15.59 2.06
C GLY A 119 17.93 14.07 1.92
N GLN A 120 17.01 13.27 2.43
CA GLN A 120 17.10 11.81 2.44
C GLN A 120 15.76 11.18 2.03
N PRO A 121 15.72 9.91 1.56
CA PRO A 121 14.50 9.15 1.44
C PRO A 121 13.76 9.09 2.77
N MET A 122 12.43 9.03 2.71
CA MET A 122 11.62 8.74 3.89
C MET A 122 12.01 7.37 4.48
N PRO A 123 11.89 7.17 5.81
CA PRO A 123 12.32 5.93 6.48
C PRO A 123 11.82 4.66 5.80
N GLY A 124 12.75 3.74 5.48
CA GLY A 124 12.47 2.45 4.83
C GLY A 124 12.06 2.51 3.36
N MET A 125 11.90 3.69 2.78
CA MET A 125 11.40 3.82 1.42
C MET A 125 12.42 3.44 0.35
N HIS A 126 13.72 3.67 0.61
CA HIS A 126 14.77 3.30 -0.34
C HIS A 126 14.83 1.77 -0.50
N GLU A 127 14.89 1.05 0.59
CA GLU A 127 14.91 -0.42 0.61
C GLU A 127 13.61 -1.00 0.05
N ALA A 128 12.47 -0.38 0.35
CA ALA A 128 11.17 -0.82 -0.16
C ALA A 128 11.08 -0.76 -1.68
N LEU A 129 11.69 0.26 -2.30
CA LEU A 129 11.58 0.50 -3.75
C LEU A 129 12.77 -0.06 -4.55
N PHE A 130 13.96 -0.14 -3.95
CA PHE A 130 15.19 -0.50 -4.65
C PHE A 130 15.96 -1.66 -4.01
N GLY A 131 15.51 -2.14 -2.85
CA GLY A 131 16.08 -3.31 -2.21
C GLY A 131 15.91 -4.57 -3.05
N LYS A 132 16.87 -5.50 -2.92
CA LYS A 132 16.78 -6.82 -3.57
C LYS A 132 15.61 -7.61 -3.02
N LEU A 133 15.00 -8.45 -3.86
CA LEU A 133 14.14 -9.56 -3.43
C LEU A 133 15.01 -10.54 -2.63
N ASN A 134 14.69 -10.73 -1.36
CA ASN A 134 15.28 -11.82 -0.56
C ASN A 134 14.47 -13.08 -0.78
#